data_32b96afc443918d8b47a7208ba21761a
#
_entry.id   32b96afc443918d8b47a7208ba21761a
#
_cell.length_a   1.000
_cell.length_b   1.000
_cell.length_c   1.000
_cell.angle_alpha   90.00
_cell.angle_beta   90.00
_cell.angle_gamma   90.00
#
_symmetry.space_group_name_H-M   'P 1'
#
loop_
_entity.id
_entity.type
_entity.pdbx_description
1 polymer ?
#
loop_
_entity_poly.entity_id
_entity_poly.type
_entity_poly.pdbx_seq_one_letter_code
_entity_poly.pdbx_strand_id
1 'polypeptide(L)'
;MLALVELVVCKLTPPLAPDVRERPEGSWLPGTSQLEGVYDSLTGSDPEMSKWVHYFEIYERHLARFRGEAATICEVGVNMGGSLKAYRNYFGERATIIGVDLFNSSFMEDNPVYGRPRMFVGDQGSAAFWRSFRERVPRLDVLIDDGGHTAKLQVTTLEEMLPHLAPGGVLLTEDIIDVNKPASIVRHVAAKYVTGEGGLFPFRWSRHLTQKRLTPAQQSLFSISFYAHVLVFEKLSVNRSVLRPIAHYSGITRTGERPRGTHMG
;
A
#
# COMPACT_ATOMS: atom_id res chain seq x y z
N MET A 1 21.36 16.62 37.09
CA MET A 1 19.90 16.78 36.97
C MET A 1 19.50 16.14 35.63
N LEU A 2 19.32 14.83 35.67
CA LEU A 2 18.93 14.04 34.50
C LEU A 2 17.39 14.12 34.38
N ALA A 3 16.90 14.75 33.33
CA ALA A 3 15.49 14.72 33.01
C ALA A 3 15.18 13.37 32.35
N LEU A 4 14.43 12.53 33.06
CA LEU A 4 13.78 11.36 32.48
C LEU A 4 12.78 11.84 31.43
N VAL A 5 13.02 11.50 30.19
CA VAL A 5 12.00 11.54 29.16
C VAL A 5 11.19 10.26 29.31
N GLU A 6 10.06 10.35 29.99
CA GLU A 6 9.06 9.30 29.99
C GLU A 6 8.50 9.17 28.57
N LEU A 7 8.92 8.14 27.89
CA LEU A 7 8.31 7.69 26.65
C LEU A 7 6.96 7.06 27.02
N VAL A 8 5.89 7.85 26.99
CA VAL A 8 4.52 7.30 27.06
C VAL A 8 4.28 6.55 25.77
N VAL A 9 4.65 5.29 25.75
CA VAL A 9 4.14 4.34 24.76
C VAL A 9 2.66 4.16 25.08
N CYS A 10 1.81 4.92 24.41
CA CYS A 10 0.39 4.67 24.43
C CYS A 10 0.16 3.32 23.74
N LYS A 11 0.26 2.23 24.49
CA LYS A 11 -0.32 0.95 24.11
C LYS A 11 -1.82 1.14 24.07
N LEU A 12 -2.33 1.61 22.95
CA LEU A 12 -3.68 1.28 22.56
C LEU A 12 -3.66 -0.19 22.18
N THR A 13 -3.65 -1.07 23.18
CA THR A 13 -4.12 -2.43 22.96
C THR A 13 -5.54 -2.26 22.45
N PRO A 14 -5.84 -2.70 21.22
CA PRO A 14 -7.24 -2.79 20.83
C PRO A 14 -7.95 -3.61 21.91
N PRO A 15 -9.20 -3.31 22.29
CA PRO A 15 -9.95 -4.15 23.19
C PRO A 15 -9.81 -5.57 22.65
N LEU A 16 -9.49 -6.52 23.55
CA LEU A 16 -9.43 -7.95 23.23
C LEU A 16 -10.59 -8.23 22.27
N ALA A 17 -10.25 -8.65 21.07
CA ALA A 17 -11.26 -8.94 20.06
C ALA A 17 -12.28 -9.88 20.70
N PRO A 18 -13.58 -9.60 20.59
CA PRO A 18 -14.60 -10.56 21.03
C PRO A 18 -14.27 -11.88 20.35
N ASP A 19 -14.47 -12.99 21.06
CA ASP A 19 -14.16 -14.36 20.60
C ASP A 19 -14.59 -14.50 19.12
N VAL A 20 -13.61 -14.60 18.22
CA VAL A 20 -13.73 -14.39 16.77
C VAL A 20 -14.62 -15.44 16.08
N ARG A 21 -15.32 -16.28 16.83
CA ARG A 21 -16.22 -17.32 16.32
C ARG A 21 -17.59 -16.82 15.91
N GLU A 22 -17.98 -15.61 16.26
CA GLU A 22 -19.18 -14.99 15.75
C GLU A 22 -18.82 -13.98 14.65
N ARG A 23 -18.89 -14.41 13.39
CA ARG A 23 -18.75 -13.52 12.23
C ARG A 23 -19.84 -12.46 12.28
N PRO A 24 -19.51 -11.17 12.15
CA PRO A 24 -20.55 -10.16 11.97
C PRO A 24 -21.39 -10.49 10.74
N GLU A 25 -22.69 -10.50 10.87
CA GLU A 25 -23.59 -10.51 9.72
C GLU A 25 -23.26 -9.31 8.83
N GLY A 26 -22.74 -9.56 7.62
CA GLY A 26 -22.42 -8.52 6.65
C GLY A 26 -21.00 -8.52 6.10
N SER A 27 -20.23 -9.60 6.21
CA SER A 27 -18.99 -9.71 5.44
C SER A 27 -19.30 -9.70 3.95
N TRP A 28 -18.71 -8.77 3.21
CA TRP A 28 -19.01 -8.55 1.78
C TRP A 28 -18.66 -9.73 0.89
N LEU A 29 -17.81 -10.65 1.37
CA LEU A 29 -17.46 -11.89 0.68
C LEU A 29 -17.26 -13.00 1.71
N PRO A 30 -18.29 -13.82 2.00
CA PRO A 30 -18.20 -14.89 2.99
C PRO A 30 -17.15 -15.92 2.59
N GLY A 31 -16.09 -16.05 3.40
CA GLY A 31 -15.20 -17.21 3.36
C GLY A 31 -14.25 -17.32 2.18
N THR A 32 -13.90 -16.22 1.49
CA THR A 32 -13.08 -16.25 0.27
C THR A 32 -11.63 -15.84 0.46
N SER A 33 -11.25 -15.19 1.58
CA SER A 33 -9.86 -14.83 1.81
C SER A 33 -9.06 -16.03 2.28
N GLN A 34 -8.06 -16.43 1.48
CA GLN A 34 -7.13 -17.49 1.90
C GLN A 34 -6.21 -17.03 3.01
N LEU A 35 -5.90 -15.72 3.09
CA LEU A 35 -5.09 -15.20 4.18
C LEU A 35 -5.84 -15.22 5.51
N GLU A 36 -7.16 -15.00 5.52
CA GLU A 36 -8.00 -15.19 6.70
C GLU A 36 -7.94 -16.65 7.17
N GLY A 37 -8.06 -17.61 6.24
CA GLY A 37 -7.90 -19.04 6.55
C GLY A 37 -6.51 -19.38 7.08
N VAL A 38 -5.45 -18.73 6.61
CA VAL A 38 -4.08 -18.85 7.17
C VAL A 38 -4.04 -18.28 8.60
N TYR A 39 -4.63 -17.12 8.84
CA TYR A 39 -4.74 -16.53 10.17
C TYR A 39 -5.46 -17.46 11.14
N ASP A 40 -6.61 -17.99 10.75
CA ASP A 40 -7.40 -18.95 11.55
C ASP A 40 -6.64 -20.26 11.86
N SER A 41 -5.65 -20.61 11.04
CA SER A 41 -4.82 -21.80 11.22
C SER A 41 -3.65 -21.59 12.18
N LEU A 42 -3.34 -20.35 12.58
CA LEU A 42 -2.31 -20.07 13.58
C LEU A 42 -2.75 -20.63 14.93
N THR A 43 -1.81 -21.25 15.62
CA THR A 43 -2.04 -21.92 16.90
C THR A 43 -1.44 -21.09 18.06
N GLY A 44 -1.72 -21.48 19.29
CA GLY A 44 -1.14 -20.81 20.45
C GLY A 44 0.40 -20.93 20.59
N SER A 45 1.04 -21.75 19.73
CA SER A 45 2.51 -21.84 19.62
C SER A 45 3.09 -20.91 18.55
N ASP A 46 2.24 -20.32 17.70
CA ASP A 46 2.65 -19.36 16.69
C ASP A 46 2.76 -17.95 17.29
N PRO A 47 3.59 -17.07 16.70
CA PRO A 47 3.68 -15.68 17.13
C PRO A 47 2.34 -14.96 16.99
N GLU A 48 2.07 -14.04 17.93
CA GLU A 48 0.85 -13.24 17.90
C GLU A 48 0.76 -12.37 16.66
N MET A 49 -0.42 -12.35 16.03
CA MET A 49 -0.81 -11.48 14.94
C MET A 49 -2.12 -10.78 15.30
N SER A 50 -2.19 -9.48 15.07
CA SER A 50 -3.41 -8.69 15.26
C SER A 50 -3.68 -7.89 14.00
N LYS A 51 -4.83 -8.13 13.34
CA LYS A 51 -5.28 -7.41 12.15
C LYS A 51 -6.79 -7.23 12.19
N TRP A 52 -7.28 -6.16 11.59
CA TRP A 52 -8.70 -5.97 11.39
C TRP A 52 -9.25 -6.97 10.38
N VAL A 53 -10.39 -7.59 10.65
CA VAL A 53 -10.96 -8.65 9.79
C VAL A 53 -11.13 -8.19 8.33
N HIS A 54 -11.57 -6.96 8.09
CA HIS A 54 -11.76 -6.44 6.74
C HIS A 54 -10.44 -6.24 5.96
N TYR A 55 -9.26 -6.22 6.63
CA TYR A 55 -7.97 -6.15 5.95
C TYR A 55 -7.70 -7.41 5.13
N PHE A 56 -8.16 -8.58 5.57
CA PHE A 56 -7.95 -9.83 4.84
C PHE A 56 -8.58 -9.81 3.44
N GLU A 57 -9.75 -9.20 3.28
CA GLU A 57 -10.39 -9.03 1.96
C GLU A 57 -9.59 -8.07 1.07
N ILE A 58 -9.04 -7.00 1.65
CA ILE A 58 -8.19 -6.04 0.94
C ILE A 58 -6.91 -6.73 0.47
N TYR A 59 -6.27 -7.50 1.34
CA TYR A 59 -5.07 -8.28 1.02
C TYR A 59 -5.35 -9.30 -0.09
N GLU A 60 -6.41 -10.08 0.04
CA GLU A 60 -6.78 -11.05 -0.99
C GLU A 60 -6.96 -10.39 -2.35
N ARG A 61 -7.67 -9.27 -2.39
CA ARG A 61 -7.95 -8.52 -3.63
C ARG A 61 -6.67 -8.05 -4.32
N HIS A 62 -5.70 -7.54 -3.59
CA HIS A 62 -4.52 -6.88 -4.15
C HIS A 62 -3.29 -7.79 -4.18
N LEU A 63 -3.20 -8.78 -3.29
CA LEU A 63 -2.00 -9.58 -3.08
C LEU A 63 -2.10 -11.02 -3.58
N ALA A 64 -3.31 -11.55 -3.84
CA ALA A 64 -3.50 -12.96 -4.25
C ALA A 64 -2.67 -13.36 -5.46
N ARG A 65 -2.40 -12.43 -6.38
CA ARG A 65 -1.59 -12.69 -7.58
C ARG A 65 -0.11 -12.99 -7.32
N PHE A 66 0.36 -12.72 -6.11
CA PHE A 66 1.75 -13.01 -5.71
C PHE A 66 1.91 -14.37 -5.02
N ARG A 67 0.80 -15.11 -4.79
CA ARG A 67 0.86 -16.44 -4.19
C ARG A 67 1.56 -17.43 -5.10
N GLY A 68 2.49 -18.21 -4.51
CA GLY A 68 3.28 -19.19 -5.24
C GLY A 68 4.33 -18.59 -6.17
N GLU A 69 4.45 -17.25 -6.22
CA GLU A 69 5.43 -16.56 -7.05
C GLU A 69 6.73 -16.32 -6.28
N ALA A 70 7.83 -16.10 -7.03
CA ALA A 70 9.11 -15.70 -6.46
C ALA A 70 9.09 -14.18 -6.17
N ALA A 71 8.10 -13.74 -5.42
CA ALA A 71 7.89 -12.34 -5.09
C ALA A 71 8.65 -11.95 -3.82
N THR A 72 9.07 -10.68 -3.72
CA THR A 72 9.66 -10.10 -2.53
C THR A 72 8.62 -9.28 -1.79
N ILE A 73 8.27 -9.70 -0.59
CA ILE A 73 7.23 -9.14 0.27
C ILE A 73 7.90 -8.52 1.49
N CYS A 74 7.61 -7.27 1.79
CA CYS A 74 8.14 -6.57 2.95
C CYS A 74 7.03 -6.03 3.83
N GLU A 75 7.12 -6.25 5.14
CA GLU A 75 6.30 -5.59 6.14
C GLU A 75 7.16 -4.63 6.96
N VAL A 76 6.62 -3.45 7.23
CA VAL A 76 7.16 -2.45 8.16
C VAL A 76 6.34 -2.50 9.44
N GLY A 77 6.99 -2.66 10.59
CA GLY A 77 6.31 -2.87 11.87
C GLY A 77 5.93 -4.34 12.09
N VAL A 78 6.91 -5.16 12.46
CA VAL A 78 6.69 -6.62 12.58
C VAL A 78 6.19 -7.06 13.96
N ASN A 79 6.28 -6.19 14.95
CA ASN A 79 5.86 -6.47 16.33
C ASN A 79 6.30 -7.87 16.80
N MET A 80 5.36 -8.77 17.10
CA MET A 80 5.64 -10.14 17.56
C MET A 80 5.91 -11.13 16.40
N GLY A 81 5.84 -10.70 15.14
CA GLY A 81 6.23 -11.49 13.96
C GLY A 81 5.17 -12.46 13.43
N GLY A 82 3.96 -12.44 13.98
CA GLY A 82 2.88 -13.34 13.54
C GLY A 82 2.45 -13.10 12.09
N SER A 83 2.43 -11.84 11.65
CA SER A 83 2.16 -11.48 10.26
C SER A 83 3.19 -12.06 9.30
N LEU A 84 4.49 -12.04 9.66
CA LEU A 84 5.55 -12.62 8.82
C LEU A 84 5.34 -14.12 8.63
N LYS A 85 4.95 -14.83 9.68
CA LYS A 85 4.58 -16.25 9.61
C LYS A 85 3.37 -16.48 8.72
N ALA A 86 2.32 -15.68 8.89
CA ALA A 86 1.12 -15.74 8.05
C ALA A 86 1.45 -15.49 6.57
N TYR A 87 2.30 -14.51 6.28
CA TYR A 87 2.74 -14.23 4.90
C TYR A 87 3.55 -15.36 4.30
N ARG A 88 4.44 -16.00 5.08
CA ARG A 88 5.14 -17.21 4.62
C ARG A 88 4.15 -18.30 4.20
N ASN A 89 3.15 -18.56 5.02
CA ASN A 89 2.13 -19.57 4.73
C ASN A 89 1.26 -19.16 3.52
N TYR A 90 0.92 -17.88 3.40
CA TYR A 90 0.06 -17.37 2.33
C TYR A 90 0.77 -17.29 0.96
N PHE A 91 1.97 -16.70 0.93
CA PHE A 91 2.72 -16.51 -0.32
C PHE A 91 3.51 -17.76 -0.74
N GLY A 92 3.80 -18.65 0.20
CA GLY A 92 4.52 -19.90 -0.04
C GLY A 92 6.04 -19.76 -0.03
N GLU A 93 6.72 -20.89 -0.20
CA GLU A 93 8.17 -21.03 -0.03
C GLU A 93 9.01 -20.26 -1.07
N ARG A 94 8.44 -19.97 -2.24
CA ARG A 94 9.16 -19.22 -3.30
C ARG A 94 9.28 -17.74 -3.00
N ALA A 95 8.41 -17.20 -2.16
CA ALA A 95 8.43 -15.79 -1.77
C ALA A 95 9.61 -15.49 -0.83
N THR A 96 10.20 -14.32 -0.97
CA THR A 96 11.13 -13.76 0.01
C THR A 96 10.35 -12.87 0.96
N ILE A 97 10.29 -13.23 2.24
CA ILE A 97 9.64 -12.45 3.28
C ILE A 97 10.68 -11.57 3.98
N ILE A 98 10.38 -10.29 4.09
CA ILE A 98 11.25 -9.28 4.71
C ILE A 98 10.44 -8.57 5.79
N GLY A 99 11.07 -8.37 6.94
CA GLY A 99 10.56 -7.53 8.01
C GLY A 99 11.46 -6.29 8.22
N VAL A 100 10.83 -5.15 8.47
CA VAL A 100 11.49 -3.91 8.89
C VAL A 100 10.90 -3.52 10.24
N ASP A 101 11.76 -3.29 11.23
CA ASP A 101 11.33 -2.80 12.54
C ASP A 101 12.31 -1.77 13.10
N LEU A 102 11.83 -0.92 14.00
CA LEU A 102 12.67 0.04 14.73
C LEU A 102 13.55 -0.67 15.75
N PHE A 103 13.06 -1.78 16.30
CA PHE A 103 13.75 -2.58 17.29
C PHE A 103 14.46 -3.79 16.66
N ASN A 104 15.46 -4.31 17.38
CA ASN A 104 16.19 -5.48 16.90
C ASN A 104 15.34 -6.75 17.00
N SER A 105 14.86 -7.19 15.87
CA SER A 105 14.08 -8.41 15.68
C SER A 105 14.82 -9.48 14.86
N SER A 106 16.15 -9.36 14.75
CA SER A 106 16.99 -10.29 13.98
C SER A 106 16.90 -11.75 14.47
N PHE A 107 16.50 -11.97 15.72
CA PHE A 107 16.26 -13.32 16.25
C PHE A 107 15.18 -14.10 15.49
N MET A 108 14.36 -13.41 14.68
CA MET A 108 13.33 -14.03 13.84
C MET A 108 13.92 -14.70 12.59
N GLU A 109 15.10 -14.27 12.11
CA GLU A 109 15.65 -14.71 10.81
C GLU A 109 15.87 -16.22 10.75
N ASP A 110 16.49 -16.78 11.77
CA ASP A 110 16.85 -18.21 11.83
C ASP A 110 15.77 -19.07 12.48
N ASN A 111 14.72 -18.46 13.01
CA ASN A 111 13.68 -19.18 13.71
C ASN A 111 12.51 -19.56 12.78
N PRO A 112 12.28 -20.86 12.51
CA PRO A 112 11.23 -21.32 11.61
C PRO A 112 9.81 -20.96 12.07
N VAL A 113 9.60 -20.65 13.35
CA VAL A 113 8.31 -20.19 13.88
C VAL A 113 7.84 -18.90 13.19
N TYR A 114 8.79 -18.03 12.81
CA TYR A 114 8.48 -16.78 12.08
C TYR A 114 8.52 -16.94 10.55
N GLY A 115 8.71 -18.14 10.03
CA GLY A 115 8.80 -18.37 8.59
C GLY A 115 10.12 -17.94 7.95
N ARG A 116 11.17 -17.76 8.73
CA ARG A 116 12.53 -17.37 8.30
C ARG A 116 12.54 -16.10 7.46
N PRO A 117 12.05 -14.98 7.98
CA PRO A 117 12.10 -13.71 7.27
C PRO A 117 13.53 -13.17 7.25
N ARG A 118 13.81 -12.27 6.32
CA ARG A 118 15.01 -11.43 6.38
C ARG A 118 14.70 -10.13 7.12
N MET A 119 15.42 -9.83 8.20
CA MET A 119 15.11 -8.68 9.06
C MET A 119 16.02 -7.49 8.78
N PHE A 120 15.44 -6.30 8.86
CA PHE A 120 16.13 -5.01 8.79
C PHE A 120 15.73 -4.14 9.97
N VAL A 121 16.71 -3.62 10.68
CA VAL A 121 16.51 -2.70 11.80
C VAL A 121 16.69 -1.27 11.32
N GLY A 122 15.69 -0.42 11.51
CA GLY A 122 15.77 0.98 11.14
C GLY A 122 14.47 1.75 11.25
N ASP A 123 14.61 3.08 11.21
CA ASP A 123 13.49 4.01 11.31
C ASP A 123 12.85 4.24 9.93
N GLN A 124 11.58 3.88 9.78
CA GLN A 124 10.80 4.14 8.56
C GLN A 124 10.67 5.64 8.23
N GLY A 125 10.86 6.53 9.20
CA GLY A 125 10.90 7.98 9.01
C GLY A 125 12.21 8.49 8.43
N SER A 126 13.21 7.62 8.22
CA SER A 126 14.54 7.99 7.75
C SER A 126 14.74 7.67 6.26
N ALA A 127 14.86 8.72 5.44
CA ALA A 127 15.23 8.54 4.02
C ALA A 127 16.61 7.88 3.84
N ALA A 128 17.54 8.06 4.79
CA ALA A 128 18.84 7.41 4.76
C ALA A 128 18.72 5.90 4.98
N PHE A 129 17.84 5.46 5.90
CA PHE A 129 17.52 4.05 6.10
C PHE A 129 16.97 3.44 4.79
N TRP A 130 15.97 4.06 4.18
CA TRP A 130 15.37 3.55 2.95
C TRP A 130 16.35 3.49 1.78
N ARG A 131 17.29 4.43 1.69
CA ARG A 131 18.36 4.37 0.68
C ARG A 131 19.21 3.11 0.86
N SER A 132 19.69 2.84 2.08
CA SER A 132 20.46 1.63 2.39
C SER A 132 19.64 0.34 2.20
N PHE A 133 18.35 0.38 2.54
CA PHE A 133 17.44 -0.74 2.31
C PHE A 133 17.35 -1.08 0.81
N ARG A 134 17.14 -0.09 -0.06
CA ARG A 134 17.03 -0.28 -1.51
C ARG A 134 18.30 -0.88 -2.13
N GLU A 135 19.47 -0.50 -1.64
CA GLU A 135 20.74 -1.08 -2.08
C GLU A 135 20.82 -2.58 -1.77
N ARG A 136 20.27 -3.00 -0.64
CA ARG A 136 20.30 -4.39 -0.15
C ARG A 136 19.12 -5.23 -0.64
N VAL A 137 18.05 -4.59 -1.08
CA VAL A 137 16.82 -5.22 -1.59
C VAL A 137 16.52 -4.58 -2.95
N PRO A 138 17.20 -5.02 -4.03
CA PRO A 138 17.09 -4.36 -5.35
C PRO A 138 15.73 -4.53 -6.03
N ARG A 139 14.92 -5.48 -5.58
CA ARG A 139 13.56 -5.73 -6.07
C ARG A 139 12.60 -5.89 -4.91
N LEU A 140 11.49 -5.18 -4.96
CA LEU A 140 10.39 -5.31 -4.02
C LEU A 140 9.06 -5.35 -4.78
N ASP A 141 8.28 -6.39 -4.57
CA ASP A 141 6.99 -6.58 -5.26
C ASP A 141 5.82 -6.10 -4.41
N VAL A 142 5.88 -6.31 -3.09
CA VAL A 142 4.86 -5.87 -2.13
C VAL A 142 5.51 -5.22 -0.93
N LEU A 143 4.98 -4.06 -0.53
CA LEU A 143 5.28 -3.44 0.75
C LEU A 143 3.98 -3.21 1.53
N ILE A 144 3.97 -3.67 2.78
CA ILE A 144 2.90 -3.46 3.74
C ILE A 144 3.46 -2.55 4.84
N ASP A 145 2.92 -1.33 4.96
CA ASP A 145 3.30 -0.37 6.00
C ASP A 145 2.29 -0.44 7.14
N ASP A 146 2.65 -1.23 8.15
CA ASP A 146 1.96 -1.41 9.43
C ASP A 146 2.83 -0.89 10.59
N GLY A 147 3.59 0.17 10.35
CA GLY A 147 4.61 0.69 11.27
C GLY A 147 4.10 1.67 12.29
N GLY A 148 4.63 2.89 12.29
CA GLY A 148 4.34 3.87 13.35
C GLY A 148 3.08 4.71 13.18
N HIS A 149 2.25 4.52 12.17
CA HIS A 149 0.91 5.08 11.91
C HIS A 149 0.79 6.62 11.93
N THR A 150 1.91 7.35 12.09
CA THR A 150 1.86 8.80 11.95
C THR A 150 1.95 9.21 10.50
N ALA A 151 1.26 10.28 10.12
CA ALA A 151 1.28 10.80 8.75
C ALA A 151 2.71 11.01 8.21
N LYS A 152 3.63 11.51 9.04
CA LYS A 152 5.03 11.71 8.66
C LYS A 152 5.72 10.39 8.29
N LEU A 153 5.54 9.36 9.10
CA LEU A 153 6.16 8.05 8.89
C LEU A 153 5.60 7.39 7.63
N GLN A 154 4.27 7.35 7.52
CA GLN A 154 3.56 6.77 6.37
C GLN A 154 3.91 7.50 5.05
N VAL A 155 3.97 8.84 5.07
CA VAL A 155 4.38 9.64 3.90
C VAL A 155 5.84 9.36 3.54
N THR A 156 6.73 9.25 4.53
CA THR A 156 8.15 8.95 4.23
C THR A 156 8.28 7.58 3.60
N THR A 157 7.63 6.55 4.14
CA THR A 157 7.62 5.20 3.54
C THR A 157 7.07 5.24 2.11
N LEU A 158 5.94 5.91 1.90
CA LEU A 158 5.32 6.05 0.58
C LEU A 158 6.28 6.69 -0.44
N GLU A 159 6.88 7.83 -0.09
CA GLU A 159 7.75 8.60 -0.99
C GLU A 159 9.04 7.87 -1.35
N GLU A 160 9.62 7.19 -0.40
CA GLU A 160 10.87 6.47 -0.58
C GLU A 160 10.66 5.11 -1.30
N MET A 161 9.53 4.44 -1.07
CA MET A 161 9.37 3.06 -1.46
C MET A 161 8.42 2.84 -2.64
N LEU A 162 7.42 3.69 -2.87
CA LEU A 162 6.57 3.55 -4.06
C LEU A 162 7.35 3.62 -5.38
N PRO A 163 8.33 4.52 -5.56
CA PRO A 163 9.18 4.51 -6.76
C PRO A 163 10.00 3.21 -6.90
N HIS A 164 10.42 2.63 -5.77
CA HIS A 164 11.28 1.45 -5.72
C HIS A 164 10.54 0.13 -6.04
N LEU A 165 9.23 0.06 -5.83
CA LEU A 165 8.46 -1.14 -6.18
C LEU A 165 8.70 -1.56 -7.63
N ALA A 166 8.73 -2.86 -7.84
CA ALA A 166 8.76 -3.46 -9.17
C ALA A 166 7.53 -3.02 -10.00
N PRO A 167 7.61 -3.04 -11.34
CA PRO A 167 6.43 -2.87 -12.19
C PRO A 167 5.34 -3.87 -11.81
N GLY A 168 4.10 -3.37 -11.64
CA GLY A 168 2.97 -4.17 -11.16
C GLY A 168 2.97 -4.43 -9.65
N GLY A 169 3.90 -3.84 -8.89
CA GLY A 169 3.99 -4.00 -7.45
C GLY A 169 2.90 -3.24 -6.68
N VAL A 170 2.76 -3.55 -5.41
CA VAL A 170 1.73 -3.01 -4.49
C VAL A 170 2.39 -2.42 -3.24
N LEU A 171 1.99 -1.21 -2.88
CA LEU A 171 2.23 -0.64 -1.55
C LEU A 171 0.88 -0.50 -0.85
N LEU A 172 0.80 -1.00 0.36
CA LEU A 172 -0.37 -0.98 1.21
C LEU A 172 0.02 -0.28 2.52
N THR A 173 -0.74 0.73 2.93
CA THR A 173 -0.53 1.45 4.19
C THR A 173 -1.73 1.24 5.07
N GLU A 174 -1.50 0.70 6.27
CA GLU A 174 -2.52 0.38 7.26
C GLU A 174 -2.69 1.51 8.27
N ASP A 175 -3.75 1.39 9.06
CA ASP A 175 -4.05 2.23 10.23
C ASP A 175 -3.96 3.73 9.95
N ILE A 176 -4.65 4.17 8.88
CA ILE A 176 -4.80 5.58 8.53
C ILE A 176 -5.75 6.23 9.54
N ILE A 177 -5.20 6.88 10.55
CA ILE A 177 -5.98 7.49 11.66
C ILE A 177 -6.00 9.03 11.61
N ASP A 178 -5.07 9.65 10.92
CA ASP A 178 -4.81 11.09 10.93
C ASP A 178 -5.43 11.86 9.76
N VAL A 179 -6.58 11.42 9.23
CA VAL A 179 -7.22 11.96 8.02
C VAL A 179 -7.54 13.46 8.10
N ASN A 180 -7.84 13.97 9.28
CA ASN A 180 -8.23 15.38 9.49
C ASN A 180 -7.04 16.33 9.69
N LYS A 181 -5.83 15.81 9.88
CA LYS A 181 -4.64 16.65 10.08
C LYS A 181 -4.15 17.23 8.75
N PRO A 182 -3.62 18.46 8.72
CA PRO A 182 -3.09 19.08 7.49
C PRO A 182 -2.01 18.24 6.81
N ALA A 183 -1.18 17.54 7.59
CA ALA A 183 -0.11 16.68 7.11
C ALA A 183 -0.56 15.23 6.82
N SER A 184 -1.86 14.92 6.80
CA SER A 184 -2.33 13.55 6.61
C SER A 184 -1.86 12.95 5.28
N ILE A 185 -1.58 11.66 5.28
CA ILE A 185 -1.22 10.92 4.07
C ILE A 185 -2.30 11.08 2.97
N VAL A 186 -3.58 11.13 3.34
CA VAL A 186 -4.68 11.29 2.38
C VAL A 186 -4.57 12.62 1.64
N ARG A 187 -4.27 13.73 2.33
CA ARG A 187 -4.06 15.04 1.69
C ARG A 187 -2.82 15.07 0.82
N HIS A 188 -1.74 14.45 1.29
CA HIS A 188 -0.50 14.32 0.53
C HIS A 188 -0.75 13.56 -0.79
N VAL A 189 -1.43 12.41 -0.70
CA VAL A 189 -1.79 11.57 -1.85
C VAL A 189 -2.67 12.35 -2.83
N ALA A 190 -3.71 13.03 -2.34
CA ALA A 190 -4.59 13.81 -3.20
C ALA A 190 -3.81 14.91 -3.95
N ALA A 191 -2.93 15.63 -3.27
CA ALA A 191 -2.15 16.72 -3.87
C ALA A 191 -1.14 16.21 -4.90
N LYS A 192 -0.36 15.19 -4.57
CA LYS A 192 0.78 14.75 -5.40
C LYS A 192 0.39 13.78 -6.51
N TYR A 193 -0.45 12.78 -6.19
CA TYR A 193 -0.73 11.66 -7.09
C TYR A 193 -2.03 11.83 -7.87
N VAL A 194 -3.04 12.48 -7.29
CA VAL A 194 -4.33 12.66 -7.96
C VAL A 194 -4.36 13.96 -8.76
N THR A 195 -4.07 15.10 -8.14
CA THR A 195 -4.15 16.41 -8.82
C THR A 195 -2.85 16.83 -9.50
N GLY A 196 -1.69 16.34 -9.01
CA GLY A 196 -0.36 16.78 -9.42
C GLY A 196 0.03 18.11 -8.77
N GLU A 197 1.33 18.30 -8.53
CA GLU A 197 1.87 19.56 -8.02
C GLU A 197 1.57 20.69 -9.03
N GLY A 198 0.77 21.66 -8.64
CA GLY A 198 0.46 22.81 -9.51
C GLY A 198 -1.00 23.22 -9.55
N GLY A 199 -1.82 22.63 -8.71
CA GLY A 199 -3.07 23.28 -8.41
C GLY A 199 -4.33 22.67 -8.98
N LEU A 200 -5.38 23.04 -8.30
CA LEU A 200 -6.76 23.04 -8.73
C LEU A 200 -6.82 23.33 -10.23
N PHE A 201 -7.35 22.38 -10.98
CA PHE A 201 -7.82 22.67 -12.31
C PHE A 201 -8.74 23.89 -12.23
N PRO A 202 -8.40 25.02 -12.85
CA PRO A 202 -9.46 25.88 -13.27
C PRO A 202 -10.26 25.04 -14.27
N PHE A 203 -11.47 24.66 -13.89
CA PHE A 203 -12.46 24.09 -14.79
C PHE A 203 -12.83 25.16 -15.84
N ARG A 204 -11.87 25.48 -16.68
CA ARG A 204 -12.11 26.15 -17.93
C ARG A 204 -12.30 25.03 -18.93
N TRP A 205 -13.54 24.81 -19.33
CA TRP A 205 -13.86 24.07 -20.54
C TRP A 205 -13.10 24.71 -21.70
N SER A 206 -11.80 24.42 -21.80
CA SER A 206 -11.08 24.73 -23.02
C SER A 206 -11.51 23.68 -24.03
N ARG A 207 -12.05 24.15 -25.15
CA ARG A 207 -12.51 23.32 -26.27
C ARG A 207 -11.37 22.49 -26.91
N HIS A 208 -10.19 22.55 -26.36
CA HIS A 208 -9.00 21.80 -26.77
C HIS A 208 -8.58 20.88 -25.65
N LEU A 209 -8.98 19.60 -25.73
CA LEU A 209 -8.44 18.53 -24.92
C LEU A 209 -6.96 18.35 -25.28
N THR A 210 -6.10 19.18 -24.71
CA THR A 210 -4.65 19.05 -24.86
C THR A 210 -4.17 17.83 -24.06
N GLN A 211 -3.23 17.08 -24.63
CA GLN A 211 -2.57 16.01 -23.91
C GLN A 211 -1.94 16.57 -22.61
N LYS A 212 -2.32 16.02 -21.47
CA LYS A 212 -1.74 16.40 -20.21
C LYS A 212 -0.57 15.48 -19.87
N ARG A 213 0.61 16.06 -19.64
CA ARG A 213 1.75 15.30 -19.14
C ARG A 213 1.48 14.90 -17.69
N LEU A 214 1.74 13.64 -17.40
CA LEU A 214 1.75 13.13 -16.03
C LEU A 214 3.03 13.54 -15.31
N THR A 215 2.93 13.80 -14.00
CA THR A 215 4.11 13.90 -13.15
C THR A 215 4.84 12.56 -13.10
N PRO A 216 6.14 12.51 -12.76
CA PRO A 216 6.85 11.25 -12.59
C PRO A 216 6.14 10.28 -11.65
N ALA A 217 5.55 10.79 -10.56
CA ALA A 217 4.78 9.99 -9.62
C ALA A 217 3.54 9.33 -10.27
N GLN A 218 2.83 10.07 -11.14
CA GLN A 218 1.63 9.58 -11.82
C GLN A 218 1.95 8.63 -12.99
N GLN A 219 3.17 8.70 -13.55
CA GLN A 219 3.55 7.90 -14.73
C GLN A 219 3.57 6.40 -14.45
N SER A 220 3.96 6.01 -13.26
CA SER A 220 4.08 4.61 -12.86
C SER A 220 2.85 4.08 -12.13
N LEU A 221 1.92 4.94 -11.72
CA LEU A 221 0.80 4.56 -10.89
C LEU A 221 -0.40 4.06 -11.72
N PHE A 222 -0.90 2.88 -11.40
CA PHE A 222 -2.12 2.33 -11.98
C PHE A 222 -3.35 2.79 -11.24
N SER A 223 -3.38 2.56 -9.92
CA SER A 223 -4.52 2.89 -9.08
C SER A 223 -4.11 3.32 -7.67
N ILE A 224 -5.01 4.05 -7.03
CA ILE A 224 -5.01 4.30 -5.59
C ILE A 224 -6.40 3.90 -5.09
N SER A 225 -6.45 2.95 -4.18
CA SER A 225 -7.68 2.49 -3.56
C SER A 225 -7.75 2.95 -2.11
N PHE A 226 -8.90 3.45 -1.72
CA PHE A 226 -9.20 3.93 -0.36
C PHE A 226 -10.17 2.95 0.30
N TYR A 227 -9.77 2.41 1.42
CA TYR A 227 -10.59 1.55 2.27
C TYR A 227 -10.68 2.14 3.68
N ALA A 228 -11.52 1.59 4.53
CA ALA A 228 -11.53 1.96 5.94
C ALA A 228 -10.14 1.68 6.54
N HIS A 229 -9.46 2.74 6.97
CA HIS A 229 -8.11 2.74 7.54
C HIS A 229 -6.96 2.23 6.64
N VAL A 230 -7.20 1.93 5.36
CA VAL A 230 -6.17 1.40 4.46
C VAL A 230 -6.12 2.19 3.15
N LEU A 231 -4.89 2.48 2.69
CA LEU A 231 -4.58 2.96 1.35
C LEU A 231 -3.80 1.90 0.59
N VAL A 232 -4.17 1.65 -0.65
CA VAL A 232 -3.44 0.73 -1.55
C VAL A 232 -3.03 1.46 -2.81
N PHE A 233 -1.75 1.35 -3.15
CA PHE A 233 -1.14 1.89 -4.36
C PHE A 233 -0.68 0.73 -5.23
N GLU A 234 -1.15 0.68 -6.46
CA GLU A 234 -0.70 -0.32 -7.44
C GLU A 234 0.09 0.37 -8.54
N LYS A 235 1.26 -0.17 -8.84
CA LYS A 235 2.08 0.29 -9.97
C LYS A 235 1.59 -0.30 -11.28
N LEU A 236 1.78 0.46 -12.35
CA LEU A 236 1.67 -0.06 -13.71
C LEU A 236 2.77 -1.09 -13.99
N SER A 237 2.46 -2.09 -14.77
CA SER A 237 3.49 -2.98 -15.36
C SER A 237 4.34 -2.26 -16.42
N VAL A 238 3.81 -1.20 -17.02
CA VAL A 238 4.51 -0.33 -17.98
C VAL A 238 4.16 1.13 -17.69
N ASN A 239 5.17 1.99 -17.57
CA ASN A 239 4.96 3.40 -17.29
C ASN A 239 4.17 4.12 -18.39
N ARG A 240 3.33 5.06 -17.97
CA ARG A 240 2.47 5.88 -18.81
C ARG A 240 2.93 7.34 -18.77
N SER A 241 3.34 7.88 -19.92
CA SER A 241 3.86 9.27 -19.97
C SER A 241 2.79 10.34 -20.22
N VAL A 242 1.68 9.97 -20.82
CA VAL A 242 0.65 10.92 -21.28
C VAL A 242 -0.74 10.31 -21.12
N LEU A 243 -1.68 11.12 -20.62
CA LEU A 243 -3.12 10.81 -20.70
C LEU A 243 -3.66 11.26 -22.05
N ARG A 244 -4.29 10.33 -22.77
CA ARG A 244 -5.00 10.61 -24.02
C ARG A 244 -6.49 10.42 -23.81
N PRO A 245 -7.29 11.46 -23.96
CA PRO A 245 -8.74 11.29 -23.92
C PRO A 245 -9.19 10.51 -25.16
N ILE A 246 -10.12 9.60 -24.96
CA ILE A 246 -10.88 8.98 -26.04
C ILE A 246 -12.29 9.54 -25.96
N ALA A 247 -12.74 10.19 -27.03
CA ALA A 247 -14.09 10.71 -27.09
C ALA A 247 -14.73 10.30 -28.42
N HIS A 248 -15.97 9.84 -28.34
CA HIS A 248 -16.81 9.60 -29.51
C HIS A 248 -17.95 10.62 -29.51
N TYR A 249 -18.00 11.44 -30.56
CA TYR A 249 -19.06 12.41 -30.75
C TYR A 249 -19.78 12.05 -32.04
N SER A 250 -21.05 11.67 -31.97
CA SER A 250 -21.84 11.47 -33.19
C SER A 250 -22.05 12.81 -33.88
N GLY A 251 -21.59 12.96 -35.12
CA GLY A 251 -21.74 14.15 -35.93
C GLY A 251 -20.80 15.32 -35.62
N ILE A 252 -19.73 15.11 -34.83
CA ILE A 252 -18.71 16.13 -34.58
C ILE A 252 -17.32 15.53 -34.84
N THR A 253 -16.47 16.21 -35.58
CA THR A 253 -15.10 15.80 -35.81
C THR A 253 -14.24 15.92 -34.53
N ARG A 254 -13.11 15.21 -34.46
CA ARG A 254 -12.16 15.27 -33.33
C ARG A 254 -11.62 16.69 -33.07
N THR A 255 -11.74 17.59 -34.01
CA THR A 255 -11.36 19.00 -33.90
C THR A 255 -12.46 19.87 -33.32
N GLY A 256 -13.62 19.32 -32.99
CA GLY A 256 -14.77 20.06 -32.48
C GLY A 256 -15.57 20.78 -33.58
N GLU A 257 -15.19 20.62 -34.83
CA GLU A 257 -15.94 21.15 -35.98
C GLU A 257 -17.00 20.14 -36.42
N ARG A 258 -18.21 20.63 -36.70
CA ARG A 258 -19.22 19.78 -37.35
C ARG A 258 -18.77 19.43 -38.76
N PRO A 259 -18.98 18.18 -39.25
CA PRO A 259 -18.73 17.87 -40.65
C PRO A 259 -19.50 18.92 -41.48
N ARG A 260 -18.78 19.58 -42.38
CA ARG A 260 -19.45 20.47 -43.38
C ARG A 260 -20.40 19.59 -44.15
N GLY A 261 -21.69 19.91 -44.05
CA GLY A 261 -22.73 19.17 -44.73
C GLY A 261 -22.37 19.11 -46.22
N THR A 262 -22.31 17.92 -46.74
CA THR A 262 -22.37 17.70 -48.21
C THR A 262 -23.74 18.18 -48.61
N HIS A 263 -23.81 19.35 -49.20
CA HIS A 263 -24.97 19.76 -50.00
C HIS A 263 -25.13 18.71 -51.11
N MET A 264 -26.10 17.81 -50.92
CA MET A 264 -26.63 17.08 -52.07
C MET A 264 -27.37 18.10 -52.92
N GLY A 265 -26.86 18.38 -54.10
CA GLY A 265 -27.59 19.01 -55.19
C GLY A 265 -28.61 18.04 -55.78
#